data_71ec62165d4549798f28e6a8b60711cc
#
_entry.id   71ec62165d4549798f28e6a8b60711cc
#
_cell.length_a   1.000
_cell.length_b   1.000
_cell.length_c   1.000
_cell.angle_alpha   90.00
_cell.angle_beta   90.00
_cell.angle_gamma   90.00
#
_symmetry.space_group_name_H-M   'P 1'
#
loop_
_entity.id
_entity.type
_entity.pdbx_description
1 polymer ?
#
loop_
_entity_poly.entity_id
_entity_poly.type
_entity_poly.pdbx_seq_one_letter_code
_entity_poly.pdbx_strand_id
1 'polypeptide(L)'
;MKHLLKMSDLTPDEVAHILDVADELKAQQKAGGTEPLLKGKSVALMFSKNSTRTRTSFEVGVYQLGGLGNYMNAATELQSGRGEPLKDTARVLGRYYDCVVWRTYRQSDLEEFAEFAGVPVINGLTDYAHPCQVLADLMTIRERRGALAGQKLCFVGDGSNMANSLIVGGLLSGMKVDCVCPLSLIHI
;
A
#
# COMPACT_ATOMS: atom_id res chain seq x y z
N MET A 1 1.38 14.15 -1.74
CA MET A 1 0.61 12.92 -2.05
C MET A 1 -0.73 12.95 -1.32
N LYS A 2 -1.84 12.58 -1.99
CA LYS A 2 -3.17 12.47 -1.35
C LYS A 2 -3.55 10.99 -1.09
N HIS A 3 -3.24 10.11 -2.02
CA HIS A 3 -3.50 8.68 -1.95
C HIS A 3 -2.24 7.89 -2.34
N LEU A 4 -2.17 6.60 -1.98
CA LEU A 4 -1.14 5.66 -2.41
C LEU A 4 -1.83 4.48 -3.13
N LEU A 5 -2.14 4.63 -4.42
CA LEU A 5 -2.87 3.61 -5.19
C LEU A 5 -1.92 2.72 -6.00
N LYS A 6 -0.82 3.29 -6.48
CA LYS A 6 0.24 2.60 -7.24
C LYS A 6 1.56 3.35 -7.11
N MET A 7 2.68 2.71 -7.42
CA MET A 7 4.00 3.35 -7.30
C MET A 7 4.18 4.55 -8.23
N SER A 8 3.51 4.59 -9.38
CA SER A 8 3.57 5.72 -10.31
C SER A 8 2.85 6.99 -9.82
N ASP A 9 2.13 6.92 -8.71
CA ASP A 9 1.54 8.10 -8.07
C ASP A 9 2.56 8.89 -7.25
N LEU A 10 3.75 8.32 -7.03
CA LEU A 10 4.82 8.89 -6.24
C LEU A 10 5.91 9.52 -7.11
N THR A 11 6.52 10.55 -6.59
CA THR A 11 7.81 11.07 -7.08
C THR A 11 8.99 10.34 -6.42
N PRO A 12 10.21 10.41 -6.98
CA PRO A 12 11.41 9.88 -6.33
C PRO A 12 11.61 10.42 -4.90
N ASP A 13 11.38 11.71 -4.69
CA ASP A 13 11.52 12.35 -3.37
C ASP A 13 10.47 11.86 -2.38
N GLU A 14 9.23 11.59 -2.82
CA GLU A 14 8.20 11.00 -1.97
C GLU A 14 8.54 9.56 -1.57
N VAL A 15 9.10 8.76 -2.49
CA VAL A 15 9.58 7.40 -2.17
C VAL A 15 10.69 7.48 -1.12
N ALA A 16 11.69 8.35 -1.31
CA ALA A 16 12.77 8.53 -0.35
C ALA A 16 12.23 8.95 1.03
N HIS A 17 11.34 9.94 1.07
CA HIS A 17 10.73 10.42 2.31
C HIS A 17 9.94 9.32 3.05
N ILE A 18 9.13 8.53 2.35
CA ILE A 18 8.39 7.40 2.96
C ILE A 18 9.36 6.40 3.61
N LEU A 19 10.45 6.08 2.91
CA LEU A 19 11.46 5.16 3.43
C LEU A 19 12.20 5.73 4.65
N ASP A 20 12.52 7.04 4.65
CA ASP A 20 13.19 7.72 5.76
C ASP A 20 12.30 7.71 7.02
N VAL A 21 11.03 8.06 6.89
CA VAL A 21 10.05 7.97 7.97
C VAL A 21 9.91 6.54 8.48
N ALA A 22 9.92 5.55 7.58
CA ALA A 22 9.84 4.15 7.98
C ALA A 22 11.08 3.69 8.77
N ASP A 23 12.28 4.14 8.40
CA ASP A 23 13.51 3.84 9.14
C ASP A 23 13.50 4.47 10.54
N GLU A 24 13.05 5.73 10.66
CA GLU A 24 12.90 6.42 11.93
C GLU A 24 11.93 5.68 12.87
N LEU A 25 10.74 5.36 12.37
CA LEU A 25 9.73 4.65 13.15
C LEU A 25 10.19 3.24 13.56
N LYS A 26 10.90 2.55 12.67
CA LYS A 26 11.48 1.23 12.97
C LYS A 26 12.57 1.33 14.04
N ALA A 27 13.39 2.37 14.00
CA ALA A 27 14.41 2.61 15.01
C ALA A 27 13.79 2.92 16.39
N GLN A 28 12.76 3.77 16.43
CA GLN A 28 12.01 4.08 17.65
C GLN A 28 11.38 2.82 18.25
N GLN A 29 10.70 2.00 17.42
CA GLN A 29 10.09 0.77 17.88
C GLN A 29 11.12 -0.21 18.47
N LYS A 30 12.29 -0.35 17.85
CA LYS A 30 13.38 -1.19 18.38
C LYS A 30 13.97 -0.65 19.69
N ALA A 31 13.92 0.64 19.92
CA ALA A 31 14.34 1.29 21.16
C ALA A 31 13.30 1.17 22.29
N GLY A 32 12.16 0.53 22.04
CA GLY A 32 11.12 0.25 23.05
C GLY A 32 10.01 1.31 23.13
N GLY A 33 9.93 2.23 22.18
CA GLY A 33 8.87 3.24 22.11
C GLY A 33 8.53 3.59 20.66
N THR A 34 7.30 4.02 20.43
CA THR A 34 6.86 4.61 19.16
C THR A 34 6.12 5.90 19.45
N GLU A 35 6.38 6.93 18.67
CA GLU A 35 5.61 8.16 18.73
C GLU A 35 4.17 7.90 18.31
N PRO A 36 3.15 8.33 19.09
CA PRO A 36 1.75 8.04 18.80
C PRO A 36 1.19 8.98 17.71
N LEU A 37 1.75 8.92 16.50
CA LEU A 37 1.42 9.80 15.36
C LEU A 37 -0.05 9.69 14.92
N LEU A 38 -0.72 8.57 15.20
CA LEU A 38 -2.12 8.34 14.87
C LEU A 38 -3.05 8.46 16.08
N LYS A 39 -2.62 9.13 17.17
CA LYS A 39 -3.47 9.33 18.34
C LYS A 39 -4.77 10.03 17.98
N GLY A 40 -5.90 9.40 18.31
CA GLY A 40 -7.25 9.90 18.00
C GLY A 40 -7.66 9.74 16.54
N LYS A 41 -6.87 9.03 15.72
CA LYS A 41 -7.17 8.72 14.32
C LYS A 41 -7.76 7.32 14.18
N SER A 42 -8.65 7.17 13.22
CA SER A 42 -9.29 5.91 12.85
C SER A 42 -8.95 5.53 11.42
N VAL A 43 -8.57 4.28 11.20
CA VAL A 43 -8.21 3.72 9.90
C VAL A 43 -9.12 2.55 9.57
N ALA A 44 -9.85 2.64 8.46
CA ALA A 44 -10.60 1.50 7.94
C ALA A 44 -9.66 0.52 7.25
N LEU A 45 -9.70 -0.74 7.63
CA LEU A 45 -8.90 -1.83 7.05
C LEU A 45 -9.84 -2.77 6.28
N MET A 46 -10.12 -2.42 5.03
CA MET A 46 -11.06 -3.11 4.15
C MET A 46 -10.37 -4.22 3.37
N PHE A 47 -10.88 -5.42 3.42
CA PHE A 47 -10.30 -6.57 2.72
C PHE A 47 -11.37 -7.36 1.97
N SER A 48 -11.30 -7.37 0.64
CA SER A 48 -12.15 -8.19 -0.23
C SER A 48 -11.58 -9.59 -0.46
N LYS A 49 -10.32 -9.81 -0.10
CA LYS A 49 -9.63 -11.13 -0.15
C LYS A 49 -8.87 -11.37 1.15
N ASN A 50 -8.79 -12.64 1.53
CA ASN A 50 -8.07 -13.04 2.74
C ASN A 50 -6.60 -12.61 2.71
N SER A 51 -6.10 -12.14 3.85
CA SER A 51 -4.72 -11.74 4.01
C SER A 51 -4.30 -11.82 5.47
N THR A 52 -3.37 -12.70 5.78
CA THR A 52 -2.81 -12.80 7.13
C THR A 52 -1.79 -11.69 7.38
N ARG A 53 -0.74 -11.62 6.54
CA ARG A 53 0.37 -10.69 6.74
C ARG A 53 -0.02 -9.22 6.60
N THR A 54 -0.65 -8.85 5.50
CA THR A 54 -1.03 -7.46 5.24
C THR A 54 -2.04 -6.94 6.27
N ARG A 55 -3.07 -7.76 6.59
CA ARG A 55 -4.03 -7.41 7.63
C ARG A 55 -3.34 -7.15 8.96
N THR A 56 -2.60 -8.14 9.46
CA THR A 56 -1.95 -8.03 10.78
C THR A 56 -0.96 -6.87 10.83
N SER A 57 -0.18 -6.64 9.76
CA SER A 57 0.78 -5.52 9.74
C SER A 57 0.11 -4.15 9.85
N PHE A 58 -1.01 -3.94 9.17
CA PHE A 58 -1.77 -2.70 9.29
C PHE A 58 -2.48 -2.57 10.65
N GLU A 59 -3.15 -3.63 11.14
CA GLU A 59 -3.81 -3.61 12.45
C GLU A 59 -2.81 -3.27 13.58
N VAL A 60 -1.70 -3.99 13.62
CA VAL A 60 -0.68 -3.80 14.65
C VAL A 60 0.05 -2.46 14.46
N GLY A 61 0.38 -2.08 13.23
CA GLY A 61 1.06 -0.81 12.95
C GLY A 61 0.22 0.40 13.35
N VAL A 62 -1.07 0.42 13.02
CA VAL A 62 -1.99 1.50 13.44
C VAL A 62 -2.09 1.56 14.97
N TYR A 63 -2.20 0.41 15.64
CA TYR A 63 -2.23 0.34 17.10
C TYR A 63 -0.93 0.87 17.73
N GLN A 64 0.23 0.46 17.22
CA GLN A 64 1.53 0.92 17.73
C GLN A 64 1.74 2.42 17.56
N LEU A 65 1.14 3.03 16.55
CA LEU A 65 1.13 4.47 16.33
C LEU A 65 0.01 5.20 17.10
N GLY A 66 -0.72 4.51 17.98
CA GLY A 66 -1.75 5.09 18.86
C GLY A 66 -3.11 5.33 18.20
N GLY A 67 -3.35 4.79 17.01
CA GLY A 67 -4.60 4.88 16.28
C GLY A 67 -5.53 3.69 16.51
N LEU A 68 -6.75 3.77 15.94
CA LEU A 68 -7.72 2.70 15.88
C LEU A 68 -7.74 2.10 14.47
N GLY A 69 -7.32 0.85 14.31
CA GLY A 69 -7.50 0.07 13.09
C GLY A 69 -8.80 -0.74 13.17
N ASN A 70 -9.76 -0.46 12.29
CA ASN A 70 -11.01 -1.20 12.23
C ASN A 70 -11.04 -2.10 10.99
N TYR A 71 -10.96 -3.41 11.21
CA TYR A 71 -11.04 -4.40 10.15
C TYR A 71 -12.48 -4.60 9.67
N MET A 72 -12.66 -4.65 8.36
CA MET A 72 -13.91 -4.96 7.69
C MET A 72 -13.68 -5.97 6.56
N ASN A 73 -14.49 -7.03 6.54
CA ASN A 73 -14.54 -7.92 5.38
C ASN A 73 -15.40 -7.27 4.30
N ALA A 74 -14.75 -6.64 3.32
CA ALA A 74 -15.44 -5.89 2.28
C ALA A 74 -16.31 -6.78 1.37
N ALA A 75 -16.03 -8.08 1.29
CA ALA A 75 -16.82 -9.00 0.49
C ALA A 75 -18.18 -9.37 1.14
N THR A 76 -18.28 -9.31 2.47
CA THR A 76 -19.45 -9.81 3.21
C THR A 76 -20.14 -8.76 4.06
N GLU A 77 -19.44 -7.74 4.51
CA GLU A 77 -19.95 -6.73 5.45
C GLU A 77 -20.39 -5.43 4.78
N LEU A 78 -19.88 -5.12 3.56
CA LEU A 78 -20.29 -3.93 2.84
C LEU A 78 -21.58 -4.18 2.04
N GLN A 79 -22.39 -3.13 1.96
CA GLN A 79 -23.65 -3.16 1.21
C GLN A 79 -23.46 -3.14 -0.32
N SER A 80 -22.22 -2.95 -0.80
CA SER A 80 -21.88 -3.03 -2.23
C SER A 80 -22.30 -4.36 -2.87
N GLY A 81 -22.25 -5.47 -2.12
CA GLY A 81 -22.82 -6.77 -2.52
C GLY A 81 -24.35 -6.80 -2.65
N ARG A 82 -25.06 -5.77 -2.18
CA ARG A 82 -26.51 -5.60 -2.25
C ARG A 82 -26.95 -4.46 -3.17
N GLY A 83 -26.03 -3.96 -4.03
CA GLY A 83 -26.32 -2.95 -5.03
C GLY A 83 -26.06 -1.49 -4.62
N GLU A 84 -25.44 -1.24 -3.44
CA GLU A 84 -24.97 0.10 -3.10
C GLU A 84 -23.82 0.51 -4.03
N PRO A 85 -23.90 1.69 -4.69
CA PRO A 85 -22.80 2.19 -5.52
C PRO A 85 -21.52 2.39 -4.69
N LEU A 86 -20.37 2.01 -5.23
CA LEU A 86 -19.09 2.10 -4.56
C LEU A 86 -18.75 3.52 -4.07
N LYS A 87 -19.12 4.53 -4.89
CA LYS A 87 -18.97 5.96 -4.55
C LYS A 87 -19.74 6.38 -3.29
N ASP A 88 -20.88 5.74 -3.01
CA ASP A 88 -21.68 6.06 -1.82
C ASP A 88 -21.07 5.42 -0.58
N THR A 89 -20.63 4.17 -0.67
CA THR A 89 -19.81 3.52 0.36
C THR A 89 -18.56 4.36 0.67
N ALA A 90 -17.85 4.86 -0.36
CA ALA A 90 -16.66 5.69 -0.18
C ALA A 90 -16.96 6.98 0.59
N ARG A 91 -18.04 7.70 0.23
CA ARG A 91 -18.48 8.92 0.92
C ARG A 91 -18.86 8.67 2.38
N VAL A 92 -19.55 7.56 2.66
CA VAL A 92 -19.94 7.19 4.03
C VAL A 92 -18.71 6.87 4.87
N LEU A 93 -17.82 6.02 4.38
CA LEU A 93 -16.61 5.64 5.13
C LEU A 93 -15.67 6.83 5.35
N GLY A 94 -15.54 7.73 4.37
CA GLY A 94 -14.77 8.95 4.50
C GLY A 94 -15.31 9.97 5.52
N ARG A 95 -16.55 9.77 6.05
CA ARG A 95 -17.09 10.56 7.16
C ARG A 95 -16.75 9.99 8.54
N TYR A 96 -16.44 8.70 8.61
CA TYR A 96 -16.13 8.02 9.86
C TYR A 96 -14.63 7.84 10.09
N TYR A 97 -13.85 7.67 9.01
CA TYR A 97 -12.44 7.33 9.09
C TYR A 97 -11.54 8.45 8.60
N ASP A 98 -10.35 8.55 9.18
CA ASP A 98 -9.31 9.49 8.74
C ASP A 98 -8.48 8.94 7.57
N CYS A 99 -8.48 7.63 7.36
CA CYS A 99 -7.77 6.95 6.28
C CYS A 99 -8.44 5.60 5.98
N VAL A 100 -8.33 5.14 4.74
CA VAL A 100 -8.79 3.81 4.32
C VAL A 100 -7.63 3.03 3.71
N VAL A 101 -7.41 1.81 4.17
CA VAL A 101 -6.57 0.81 3.51
C VAL A 101 -7.52 -0.19 2.85
N TRP A 102 -7.41 -0.37 1.54
CA TRP A 102 -8.27 -1.34 0.85
C TRP A 102 -7.46 -2.35 0.05
N ARG A 103 -7.70 -3.62 0.31
CA ARG A 103 -7.20 -4.75 -0.48
C ARG A 103 -8.35 -5.35 -1.28
N THR A 104 -8.30 -5.18 -2.60
CA THR A 104 -9.38 -5.60 -3.50
C THR A 104 -8.84 -6.31 -4.75
N TYR A 105 -9.67 -6.51 -5.74
CA TYR A 105 -9.31 -7.14 -7.02
C TYR A 105 -8.96 -6.08 -8.05
N ARG A 106 -9.94 -5.32 -8.52
CA ARG A 106 -9.75 -4.38 -9.63
C ARG A 106 -9.14 -3.06 -9.16
N GLN A 107 -8.14 -2.59 -9.89
CA GLN A 107 -7.53 -1.28 -9.65
C GLN A 107 -8.54 -0.14 -9.86
N SER A 108 -9.43 -0.27 -10.87
CA SER A 108 -10.46 0.73 -11.16
C SER A 108 -11.42 0.96 -9.99
N ASP A 109 -11.77 -0.10 -9.24
CA ASP A 109 -12.64 0.03 -8.07
C ASP A 109 -11.94 0.83 -6.95
N LEU A 110 -10.65 0.59 -6.76
CA LEU A 110 -9.85 1.34 -5.79
C LEU A 110 -9.71 2.82 -6.19
N GLU A 111 -9.50 3.09 -7.47
CA GLU A 111 -9.39 4.46 -8.01
C GLU A 111 -10.72 5.21 -7.89
N GLU A 112 -11.85 4.59 -8.26
CA GLU A 112 -13.19 5.15 -8.05
C GLU A 112 -13.45 5.44 -6.57
N PHE A 113 -13.15 4.49 -5.68
CA PHE A 113 -13.29 4.69 -4.24
C PHE A 113 -12.48 5.89 -3.74
N ALA A 114 -11.22 6.00 -4.16
CA ALA A 114 -10.33 7.09 -3.75
C ALA A 114 -10.83 8.47 -4.22
N GLU A 115 -11.45 8.53 -5.40
CA GLU A 115 -12.04 9.78 -5.93
C GLU A 115 -13.13 10.34 -5.00
N PHE A 116 -13.96 9.47 -4.40
CA PHE A 116 -15.11 9.87 -3.61
C PHE A 116 -14.93 9.79 -2.09
N ALA A 117 -13.87 9.14 -1.59
CA ALA A 117 -13.66 8.90 -0.16
C ALA A 117 -13.43 10.21 0.65
N GLY A 118 -12.84 11.25 0.04
CA GLY A 118 -12.52 12.49 0.73
C GLY A 118 -11.36 12.41 1.75
N VAL A 119 -10.88 11.22 2.04
CA VAL A 119 -9.76 10.91 2.94
C VAL A 119 -8.67 10.13 2.20
N PRO A 120 -7.44 10.07 2.72
CA PRO A 120 -6.39 9.24 2.12
C PRO A 120 -6.80 7.77 1.94
N VAL A 121 -6.47 7.21 0.77
CA VAL A 121 -6.68 5.80 0.46
C VAL A 121 -5.34 5.15 0.15
N ILE A 122 -5.08 4.00 0.76
CA ILE A 122 -3.88 3.20 0.59
C ILE A 122 -4.26 1.86 -0.06
N ASN A 123 -3.58 1.53 -1.14
CA ASN A 123 -3.72 0.24 -1.81
C ASN A 123 -3.03 -0.87 -1.00
N GLY A 124 -3.82 -1.71 -0.34
CA GLY A 124 -3.33 -2.90 0.36
C GLY A 124 -2.93 -4.04 -0.59
N LEU A 125 -3.41 -4.06 -1.80
CA LEU A 125 -3.12 -4.86 -2.99
C LEU A 125 -4.32 -4.82 -3.94
N THR A 126 -4.04 -4.70 -5.24
CA THR A 126 -4.97 -5.02 -6.34
C THR A 126 -4.34 -6.01 -7.30
N ASP A 127 -5.07 -6.44 -8.32
CA ASP A 127 -4.53 -7.30 -9.37
C ASP A 127 -3.51 -6.57 -10.26
N TYR A 128 -3.50 -5.24 -10.23
CA TYR A 128 -2.58 -4.39 -10.99
C TYR A 128 -1.35 -3.96 -10.21
N ALA A 129 -1.48 -3.63 -8.89
CA ALA A 129 -0.41 -3.02 -8.11
C ALA A 129 -0.37 -3.48 -6.64
N HIS A 130 0.84 -3.47 -6.05
CA HIS A 130 1.08 -3.70 -4.64
C HIS A 130 2.14 -2.72 -4.09
N PRO A 131 1.83 -1.42 -3.99
CA PRO A 131 2.82 -0.40 -3.61
C PRO A 131 3.45 -0.64 -2.24
N CYS A 132 2.65 -1.05 -1.24
CA CYS A 132 3.15 -1.30 0.11
C CYS A 132 4.21 -2.41 0.17
N GLN A 133 4.08 -3.46 -0.67
CA GLN A 133 5.09 -4.52 -0.74
C GLN A 133 6.39 -3.99 -1.34
N VAL A 134 6.31 -3.23 -2.42
CA VAL A 134 7.50 -2.68 -3.07
C VAL A 134 8.24 -1.70 -2.17
N LEU A 135 7.54 -0.85 -1.42
CA LEU A 135 8.17 0.02 -0.42
C LEU A 135 8.89 -0.78 0.65
N ALA A 136 8.32 -1.91 1.10
CA ALA A 136 8.98 -2.82 2.05
C ALA A 136 10.22 -3.52 1.45
N ASP A 137 10.14 -3.91 0.17
CA ASP A 137 11.27 -4.50 -0.56
C ASP A 137 12.41 -3.48 -0.74
N LEU A 138 12.09 -2.24 -1.13
CA LEU A 138 13.06 -1.15 -1.24
C LEU A 138 13.71 -0.82 0.10
N MET A 139 12.95 -0.75 1.18
CA MET A 139 13.48 -0.59 2.54
C MET A 139 14.45 -1.72 2.90
N THR A 140 14.09 -2.97 2.62
CA THR A 140 14.93 -4.14 2.87
C THR A 140 16.24 -4.09 2.08
N ILE A 141 16.19 -3.69 0.81
CA ILE A 141 17.38 -3.53 -0.02
C ILE A 141 18.26 -2.42 0.56
N ARG A 142 17.69 -1.27 0.92
CA ARG A 142 18.42 -0.14 1.53
C ARG A 142 19.11 -0.54 2.82
N GLU A 143 18.42 -1.26 3.71
CA GLU A 143 19.01 -1.79 4.96
C GLU A 143 20.19 -2.74 4.74
N ARG A 144 20.15 -3.54 3.68
CA ARG A 144 21.18 -4.57 3.40
C ARG A 144 22.33 -4.05 2.54
N ARG A 145 22.10 -3.07 1.70
CA ARG A 145 23.05 -2.56 0.70
C ARG A 145 23.52 -1.13 0.96
N GLY A 146 22.91 -0.42 1.90
CA GLY A 146 23.20 0.98 2.23
C GLY A 146 22.59 2.02 1.28
N ALA A 147 22.33 1.65 0.03
CA ALA A 147 21.73 2.54 -0.96
C ALA A 147 20.86 1.77 -1.96
N LEU A 148 19.91 2.47 -2.60
CA LEU A 148 19.09 1.95 -3.70
C LEU A 148 19.66 2.36 -5.06
N ALA A 149 20.08 3.61 -5.19
CA ALA A 149 20.60 4.12 -6.45
C ALA A 149 21.81 3.28 -6.96
N GLY A 150 21.76 2.93 -8.22
CA GLY A 150 22.79 2.11 -8.88
C GLY A 150 22.70 0.61 -8.62
N GLN A 151 21.85 0.15 -7.69
CA GLN A 151 21.59 -1.28 -7.52
C GLN A 151 20.84 -1.84 -8.71
N LYS A 152 20.98 -3.14 -8.93
CA LYS A 152 20.26 -3.88 -9.96
C LYS A 152 19.25 -4.82 -9.32
N LEU A 153 17.98 -4.67 -9.70
CA LEU A 153 16.89 -5.56 -9.33
C LEU A 153 16.56 -6.44 -10.53
N CYS A 154 16.49 -7.73 -10.32
CA CYS A 154 16.02 -8.67 -11.33
C CYS A 154 14.77 -9.39 -10.79
N PHE A 155 13.65 -9.23 -11.49
CA PHE A 155 12.42 -9.97 -11.22
C PHE A 155 12.30 -11.12 -12.23
N VAL A 156 12.11 -12.34 -11.72
CA VAL A 156 11.88 -13.53 -12.55
C VAL A 156 10.57 -14.16 -12.11
N GLY A 157 9.57 -14.17 -12.98
CA GLY A 157 8.25 -14.70 -12.66
C GLY A 157 7.17 -14.18 -13.59
N ASP A 158 5.91 -14.38 -13.22
CA ASP A 158 4.77 -13.93 -14.01
C ASP A 158 4.66 -12.40 -14.04
N GLY A 159 4.27 -11.83 -15.18
CA GLY A 159 3.95 -10.41 -15.34
C GLY A 159 2.70 -10.04 -14.54
N SER A 160 2.86 -9.81 -13.24
CA SER A 160 1.80 -9.58 -12.27
C SER A 160 1.89 -8.19 -11.63
N ASN A 161 0.99 -7.91 -10.68
CA ASN A 161 1.01 -6.69 -9.87
C ASN A 161 2.37 -6.42 -9.21
N MET A 162 3.12 -7.46 -8.85
CA MET A 162 4.47 -7.30 -8.30
C MET A 162 5.47 -6.85 -9.35
N ALA A 163 5.45 -7.44 -10.56
CA ALA A 163 6.30 -7.00 -11.66
C ALA A 163 6.03 -5.51 -11.98
N ASN A 164 4.75 -5.13 -12.17
CA ASN A 164 4.36 -3.75 -12.44
C ASN A 164 4.89 -2.79 -11.36
N SER A 165 4.70 -3.13 -10.10
CA SER A 165 5.07 -2.26 -8.99
C SER A 165 6.58 -2.19 -8.76
N LEU A 166 7.31 -3.31 -8.92
CA LEU A 166 8.77 -3.36 -8.78
C LEU A 166 9.49 -2.60 -9.87
N ILE A 167 9.00 -2.67 -11.13
CA ILE A 167 9.57 -1.90 -12.24
C ILE A 167 9.51 -0.41 -11.89
N VAL A 168 8.33 0.10 -11.55
CA VAL A 168 8.15 1.53 -11.26
C VAL A 168 8.91 1.94 -9.99
N GLY A 169 8.77 1.18 -8.89
CA GLY A 169 9.42 1.49 -7.62
C GLY A 169 10.94 1.45 -7.71
N GLY A 170 11.50 0.48 -8.44
CA GLY A 170 12.93 0.40 -8.68
C GLY A 170 13.46 1.59 -9.49
N LEU A 171 12.77 1.95 -10.57
CA LEU A 171 13.16 3.12 -11.41
C LEU A 171 13.07 4.42 -10.62
N LEU A 172 12.00 4.66 -9.85
CA LEU A 172 11.87 5.84 -8.99
C LEU A 172 12.98 5.93 -7.93
N SER A 173 13.56 4.80 -7.54
CA SER A 173 14.65 4.71 -6.57
C SER A 173 16.05 4.76 -7.21
N GLY A 174 16.17 5.04 -8.51
CA GLY A 174 17.44 5.07 -9.24
C GLY A 174 18.10 3.71 -9.45
N MET A 175 17.33 2.62 -9.33
CA MET A 175 17.80 1.27 -9.60
C MET A 175 17.73 0.93 -11.09
N LYS A 176 18.51 -0.07 -11.52
CA LYS A 176 18.30 -0.76 -12.80
C LYS A 176 17.37 -1.94 -12.57
N VAL A 177 16.36 -2.10 -13.43
CA VAL A 177 15.35 -3.17 -13.26
C VAL A 177 15.32 -4.03 -14.52
N ASP A 178 15.58 -5.32 -14.32
CA ASP A 178 15.37 -6.35 -15.34
C ASP A 178 14.15 -7.17 -14.94
N CYS A 179 13.22 -7.37 -15.88
CA CYS A 179 12.05 -8.20 -15.68
C CYS A 179 12.05 -9.34 -16.68
N VAL A 180 12.10 -10.57 -16.18
CA VAL A 180 12.10 -11.79 -16.98
C VAL A 180 10.80 -12.53 -16.73
N CYS A 181 9.88 -12.43 -17.70
CA CYS A 181 8.55 -13.05 -17.66
C CYS A 181 8.32 -13.91 -18.90
N PRO A 182 7.54 -14.99 -18.83
CA PRO A 182 7.04 -15.69 -20.00
C PRO A 182 6.23 -14.74 -20.89
N LEU A 183 6.46 -14.78 -22.21
CA LEU A 183 5.75 -13.90 -23.17
C LEU A 183 4.22 -14.01 -23.08
N SER A 184 3.71 -15.19 -22.76
CA SER A 184 2.27 -15.45 -22.59
C SER A 184 1.64 -14.73 -21.39
N LEU A 185 2.45 -14.19 -20.48
CA LEU A 185 2.01 -13.51 -19.24
C LEU A 185 2.37 -12.04 -19.23
N ILE A 186 2.99 -11.51 -20.27
CA ILE A 186 3.22 -10.09 -20.46
C ILE A 186 1.96 -9.48 -21.07
N HIS A 187 1.14 -8.87 -20.25
CA HIS A 187 0.05 -8.02 -20.70
C HIS A 187 0.56 -6.58 -20.73
N ILE A 188 1.06 -6.16 -21.91
CA ILE A 188 1.42 -4.78 -22.18
C ILE A 188 0.19 -4.02 -22.63
#